data_afb47e791f5cf1d05cad142584dd10b8
#
_entry.id   afb47e791f5cf1d05cad142584dd10b8
#
_cell.length_a   1.000
_cell.length_b   1.000
_cell.length_c   1.000
_cell.angle_alpha   90.00
_cell.angle_beta   90.00
_cell.angle_gamma   90.00
#
_symmetry.space_group_name_H-M   'P 1'
#
loop_
_entity.id
_entity.type
_entity.pdbx_description
1 polymer ?
#
loop_
_entity_poly.entity_id
_entity_poly.type
_entity_poly.pdbx_seq_one_letter_code
_entity_poly.pdbx_strand_id
1 'polypeptide(L)'
;MTVDTWFEFWITNLIADLAPNTKRNYRERYRMNIQPVIGTMRLCDVKPMHCKIVLNRMEATYAGSTIRQTYIAMGTMFRAAVMNDMLTKHPMDGVRYTKPVRAVDDIKFLTVEEQATFLETAKRSHNYRQYVLLLETGLRTSEMIGLTWDSIDWKKHTLTVSKTLEYRHGEGIWRAGPPKTKSSYRTIPLTNRAYDILKSCYEERHTRKESELLSQILEYVDRRTGETKYLCMRDLVFINYRTGEPAKNSSYDTHLYKLCDEGKIKRFCMHALRHTYATRAIESGVMPKVLQKLLGHSSIKTTMDRYVHVTDASLSNAIKQFEQNTVLAS
;
A
#
# COMPACT_ATOMS: atom_id res chain seq x y z
N MET A 1 30.96 7.56 21.17
CA MET A 1 30.07 7.54 20.00
C MET A 1 28.77 8.25 20.38
N THR A 2 28.26 9.13 19.52
CA THR A 2 26.94 9.76 19.68
C THR A 2 25.83 8.92 19.06
N VAL A 3 24.57 9.26 19.36
CA VAL A 3 23.40 8.61 18.73
C VAL A 3 23.40 8.87 17.22
N ASP A 4 23.80 10.07 16.76
CA ASP A 4 23.94 10.38 15.33
C ASP A 4 24.94 9.45 14.65
N THR A 5 26.13 9.29 15.22
CA THR A 5 27.17 8.40 14.67
C THR A 5 26.71 6.94 14.62
N TRP A 6 26.00 6.48 15.68
CA TRP A 6 25.43 5.14 15.71
C TRP A 6 24.33 4.93 14.67
N PHE A 7 23.43 5.92 14.52
CA PHE A 7 22.36 5.85 13.52
C PHE A 7 22.90 5.70 12.10
N GLU A 8 23.89 6.51 11.72
CA GLU A 8 24.48 6.44 10.38
C GLU A 8 25.22 5.11 10.15
N PHE A 9 25.93 4.61 11.16
CA PHE A 9 26.55 3.30 11.10
C PHE A 9 25.50 2.19 10.92
N TRP A 10 24.46 2.18 11.75
CA TRP A 10 23.40 1.19 11.74
C TRP A 10 22.65 1.15 10.40
N ILE A 11 22.23 2.31 9.87
CA ILE A 11 21.42 2.37 8.65
C ILE A 11 22.22 2.03 7.39
N THR A 12 23.53 2.23 7.43
CA THR A 12 24.42 1.97 6.31
C THR A 12 24.91 0.52 6.30
N ASN A 13 25.28 0.00 7.45
CA ASN A 13 26.00 -1.29 7.55
C ASN A 13 25.13 -2.44 8.07
N LEU A 14 24.27 -2.21 9.06
CA LEU A 14 23.55 -3.31 9.73
C LEU A 14 22.18 -3.62 9.11
N ILE A 15 21.60 -2.70 8.38
CA ILE A 15 20.30 -2.88 7.69
C ILE A 15 20.41 -2.56 6.19
N ALA A 16 21.58 -2.78 5.61
CA ALA A 16 21.83 -2.52 4.19
C ALA A 16 20.89 -3.29 3.25
N ASP A 17 20.46 -4.48 3.65
CA ASP A 17 19.56 -5.40 2.95
C ASP A 17 18.09 -4.99 2.97
N LEU A 18 17.70 -4.05 3.85
CA LEU A 18 16.31 -3.60 3.91
C LEU A 18 15.89 -2.81 2.66
N ALA A 19 14.60 -2.97 2.33
CA ALA A 19 14.01 -2.25 1.21
C ALA A 19 14.27 -0.73 1.30
N PRO A 20 14.64 -0.07 0.19
CA PRO A 20 14.99 1.36 0.17
C PRO A 20 13.93 2.28 0.81
N ASN A 21 12.64 1.96 0.66
CA ASN A 21 11.55 2.69 1.32
C ASN A 21 11.60 2.58 2.84
N THR A 22 11.96 1.42 3.37
CA THR A 22 12.10 1.22 4.82
C THR A 22 13.24 2.06 5.37
N LYS A 23 14.41 2.02 4.70
CA LYS A 23 15.56 2.84 5.09
C LYS A 23 15.26 4.35 5.00
N ARG A 24 14.57 4.79 3.95
CA ARG A 24 14.13 6.18 3.82
C ARG A 24 13.22 6.59 4.97
N ASN A 25 12.23 5.76 5.31
CA ASN A 25 11.33 6.04 6.43
C ASN A 25 12.09 6.15 7.76
N TYR A 26 13.07 5.27 7.99
CA TYR A 26 13.91 5.36 9.20
C TYR A 26 14.72 6.64 9.22
N ARG A 27 15.36 7.06 8.09
CA ARG A 27 16.08 8.33 8.01
C ARG A 27 15.19 9.53 8.26
N GLU A 28 13.99 9.54 7.66
CA GLU A 28 13.02 10.62 7.85
C GLU A 28 12.56 10.71 9.30
N ARG A 29 12.16 9.58 9.92
CA ARG A 29 11.77 9.56 11.34
C ARG A 29 12.92 9.98 12.26
N TYR A 30 14.12 9.54 11.97
CA TYR A 30 15.30 9.93 12.72
C TYR A 30 15.53 11.44 12.66
N ARG A 31 15.71 11.99 11.47
CA ARG A 31 16.00 13.41 11.27
C ARG A 31 14.93 14.33 11.81
N MET A 32 13.67 14.00 11.59
CA MET A 32 12.54 14.86 11.99
C MET A 32 12.25 14.80 13.48
N ASN A 33 12.35 13.63 14.10
CA ASN A 33 11.79 13.42 15.43
C ASN A 33 12.81 13.00 16.49
N ILE A 34 13.83 12.22 16.13
CA ILE A 34 14.78 11.63 17.09
C ILE A 34 16.02 12.52 17.24
N GLN A 35 16.64 12.84 16.14
CA GLN A 35 17.88 13.63 16.08
C GLN A 35 17.80 14.95 16.87
N PRO A 36 16.72 15.76 16.75
CA PRO A 36 16.64 17.05 17.45
C PRO A 36 16.62 16.95 18.99
N VAL A 37 16.42 15.74 19.54
CA VAL A 37 16.28 15.51 20.98
C VAL A 37 17.48 14.78 21.57
N ILE A 38 17.94 13.73 20.90
CA ILE A 38 18.97 12.84 21.44
C ILE A 38 20.17 12.63 20.48
N GLY A 39 20.17 13.21 19.29
CA GLY A 39 21.18 12.95 18.27
C GLY A 39 22.62 13.19 18.74
N THR A 40 22.86 14.31 19.41
CA THR A 40 24.19 14.71 19.91
C THR A 40 24.58 14.04 21.24
N MET A 41 23.65 13.36 21.93
CA MET A 41 23.93 12.65 23.16
C MET A 41 24.88 11.47 22.92
N ARG A 42 25.72 11.16 23.92
CA ARG A 42 26.48 9.91 23.92
C ARG A 42 25.49 8.72 23.99
N LEU A 43 25.72 7.71 23.16
CA LEU A 43 24.84 6.55 23.05
C LEU A 43 24.61 5.86 24.41
N CYS A 44 25.68 5.72 25.23
CA CYS A 44 25.64 5.12 26.56
C CYS A 44 24.85 5.95 27.61
N ASP A 45 24.64 7.25 27.37
CA ASP A 45 23.92 8.13 28.28
C ASP A 45 22.42 8.20 27.99
N VAL A 46 21.96 7.57 26.90
CA VAL A 46 20.54 7.54 26.55
C VAL A 46 19.77 6.64 27.52
N LYS A 47 18.82 7.24 28.23
CA LYS A 47 17.93 6.59 29.19
C LYS A 47 16.50 6.54 28.69
N PRO A 48 15.63 5.68 29.26
CA PRO A 48 14.21 5.60 28.86
C PRO A 48 13.48 6.95 28.88
N MET A 49 13.81 7.82 29.82
CA MET A 49 13.23 9.17 29.88
C MET A 49 13.50 9.99 28.63
N HIS A 50 14.69 9.89 28.03
CA HIS A 50 15.03 10.64 26.83
C HIS A 50 14.20 10.13 25.61
N CYS A 51 14.01 8.83 25.50
CA CYS A 51 13.13 8.24 24.49
C CYS A 51 11.66 8.66 24.67
N LYS A 52 11.19 8.74 25.94
CA LYS A 52 9.83 9.24 26.24
C LYS A 52 9.67 10.71 25.86
N ILE A 53 10.68 11.55 26.08
CA ILE A 53 10.67 12.97 25.67
C ILE A 53 10.50 13.10 24.15
N VAL A 54 11.21 12.25 23.35
CA VAL A 54 11.03 12.22 21.88
C VAL A 54 9.57 11.98 21.54
N LEU A 55 8.93 10.97 22.13
CA LEU A 55 7.54 10.61 21.83
C LEU A 55 6.54 11.68 22.29
N ASN A 56 6.73 12.23 23.50
CA ASN A 56 5.85 13.27 24.03
C ASN A 56 5.86 14.54 23.16
N ARG A 57 7.03 14.95 22.62
CA ARG A 57 7.11 16.10 21.70
C ARG A 57 6.29 15.88 20.42
N MET A 58 6.06 14.63 20.05
CA MET A 58 5.29 14.29 18.85
C MET A 58 3.77 14.27 19.11
N GLU A 59 3.33 14.05 20.35
CA GLU A 59 1.90 13.87 20.68
C GLU A 59 1.05 15.08 20.30
N ALA A 60 1.58 16.29 20.37
CA ALA A 60 0.87 17.52 20.03
C ALA A 60 0.75 17.78 18.49
N THR A 61 1.61 17.15 17.68
CA THR A 61 1.77 17.55 16.26
C THR A 61 1.49 16.41 15.29
N TYR A 62 1.72 15.17 15.71
CA TYR A 62 1.70 14.02 14.79
C TYR A 62 0.58 13.04 15.10
N ALA A 63 0.02 12.44 14.03
CA ALA A 63 -0.90 11.32 14.17
C ALA A 63 -0.22 10.13 14.88
N GLY A 64 -0.98 9.38 15.66
CA GLY A 64 -0.46 8.25 16.43
C GLY A 64 0.22 7.16 15.60
N SER A 65 -0.14 7.01 14.31
CA SER A 65 0.57 6.13 13.37
C SER A 65 2.01 6.58 13.14
N THR A 66 2.27 7.87 13.07
CA THR A 66 3.60 8.46 12.92
C THR A 66 4.43 8.28 14.21
N ILE A 67 3.81 8.49 15.37
CA ILE A 67 4.43 8.25 16.69
C ILE A 67 4.83 6.78 16.81
N ARG A 68 3.94 5.86 16.42
CA ARG A 68 4.23 4.42 16.40
C ARG A 68 5.41 4.08 15.50
N GLN A 69 5.52 4.68 14.32
CA GLN A 69 6.64 4.45 13.41
C GLN A 69 7.96 4.93 14.01
N THR A 70 7.97 6.09 14.66
CA THR A 70 9.15 6.61 15.37
C THR A 70 9.54 5.72 16.56
N TYR A 71 8.56 5.25 17.32
CA TYR A 71 8.78 4.27 18.40
C TYR A 71 9.46 2.99 17.87
N ILE A 72 8.97 2.44 16.74
CA ILE A 72 9.56 1.25 16.12
C ILE A 72 10.98 1.54 15.62
N ALA A 73 11.21 2.71 15.02
CA ALA A 73 12.54 3.10 14.52
C ALA A 73 13.55 3.17 15.65
N MET A 74 13.24 3.85 16.77
CA MET A 74 14.08 3.89 17.96
C MET A 74 14.31 2.49 18.53
N GLY A 75 13.25 1.71 18.70
CA GLY A 75 13.34 0.35 19.24
C GLY A 75 14.24 -0.56 18.42
N THR A 76 14.16 -0.48 17.09
CA THR A 76 15.00 -1.30 16.19
C THR A 76 16.47 -0.85 16.23
N MET A 77 16.71 0.46 16.19
CA MET A 77 18.05 1.05 16.25
C MET A 77 18.78 0.72 17.57
N PHE A 78 18.11 0.91 18.71
CA PHE A 78 18.70 0.61 20.02
C PHE A 78 18.84 -0.88 20.30
N ARG A 79 17.94 -1.71 19.76
CA ARG A 79 18.08 -3.17 19.82
C ARG A 79 19.35 -3.63 19.11
N ALA A 80 19.64 -3.06 17.93
CA ALA A 80 20.89 -3.34 17.23
C ALA A 80 22.12 -2.89 18.05
N ALA A 81 22.02 -1.78 18.80
CA ALA A 81 23.09 -1.33 19.67
C ALA A 81 23.36 -2.31 20.83
N VAL A 82 22.30 -2.86 21.42
CA VAL A 82 22.44 -3.88 22.47
C VAL A 82 23.02 -5.19 21.90
N MET A 83 22.55 -5.63 20.73
CA MET A 83 23.03 -6.86 20.09
C MET A 83 24.49 -6.79 19.63
N ASN A 84 25.04 -5.58 19.49
CA ASN A 84 26.45 -5.34 19.12
C ASN A 84 27.27 -4.80 20.31
N ASP A 85 26.84 -5.03 21.54
CA ASP A 85 27.53 -4.67 22.80
C ASP A 85 27.84 -3.17 22.94
N MET A 86 27.19 -2.32 22.15
CA MET A 86 27.32 -0.86 22.27
C MET A 86 26.51 -0.29 23.43
N LEU A 87 25.51 -1.04 23.91
CA LEU A 87 24.68 -0.74 25.06
C LEU A 87 24.46 -1.99 25.91
N THR A 88 24.51 -1.84 27.23
CA THR A 88 24.21 -2.94 28.17
C THR A 88 22.71 -3.12 28.42
N LYS A 89 21.91 -2.06 28.26
CA LYS A 89 20.44 -2.06 28.45
C LYS A 89 19.76 -1.35 27.32
N HIS A 90 18.56 -1.82 26.98
CA HIS A 90 17.76 -1.24 25.88
C HIS A 90 17.06 0.03 26.36
N PRO A 91 17.35 1.23 25.77
CA PRO A 91 16.75 2.49 26.25
C PRO A 91 15.24 2.62 26.05
N MET A 92 14.62 1.71 25.29
CA MET A 92 13.17 1.67 25.12
C MET A 92 12.46 0.77 26.13
N ASP A 93 13.18 0.10 27.03
CA ASP A 93 12.55 -0.76 28.04
C ASP A 93 11.69 0.06 28.98
N GLY A 94 10.43 -0.36 29.13
CA GLY A 94 9.44 0.36 29.93
C GLY A 94 8.86 1.62 29.26
N VAL A 95 9.39 2.08 28.12
CA VAL A 95 8.85 3.24 27.40
C VAL A 95 7.54 2.85 26.72
N ARG A 96 6.48 3.57 27.02
CA ARG A 96 5.16 3.42 26.40
C ARG A 96 4.80 4.68 25.63
N TYR A 97 4.10 4.52 24.51
CA TYR A 97 3.43 5.61 23.80
C TYR A 97 1.92 5.40 23.84
N THR A 98 1.18 6.49 23.83
CA THR A 98 -0.28 6.43 23.75
C THR A 98 -0.66 5.82 22.41
N LYS A 99 -1.25 4.61 22.45
CA LYS A 99 -1.82 4.03 21.23
C LYS A 99 -3.00 4.91 20.85
N PRO A 100 -3.04 5.43 19.61
CA PRO A 100 -4.24 6.13 19.18
C PRO A 100 -5.38 5.12 19.24
N VAL A 101 -6.46 5.51 19.90
CA VAL A 101 -7.73 4.81 19.72
C VAL A 101 -8.05 4.95 18.25
N ARG A 102 -7.99 3.85 17.49
CA ARG A 102 -8.52 3.85 16.13
C ARG A 102 -10.01 4.12 16.27
N ALA A 103 -10.43 5.30 15.88
CA ALA A 103 -11.84 5.48 15.58
C ALA A 103 -12.20 4.43 14.52
N VAL A 104 -13.33 3.78 14.69
CA VAL A 104 -13.89 2.81 13.72
C VAL A 104 -13.99 3.42 12.32
N ASP A 105 -14.04 4.76 12.23
CA ASP A 105 -14.07 5.56 11.01
C ASP A 105 -12.77 5.64 10.20
N ASP A 106 -11.66 5.07 10.67
CA ASP A 106 -10.38 5.11 9.94
C ASP A 106 -10.27 4.11 8.79
N ILE A 107 -11.21 3.18 8.66
CA ILE A 107 -11.29 2.27 7.50
C ILE A 107 -12.10 2.97 6.42
N LYS A 108 -11.43 3.76 5.62
CA LYS A 108 -12.04 4.48 4.50
C LYS A 108 -12.33 3.52 3.35
N PHE A 109 -13.56 3.05 3.27
CA PHE A 109 -14.14 2.44 2.09
C PHE A 109 -15.42 3.23 1.72
N LEU A 110 -15.81 3.16 0.47
CA LEU A 110 -17.02 3.82 -0.02
C LEU A 110 -18.25 2.98 0.33
N THR A 111 -19.34 3.61 0.77
CA THR A 111 -20.65 2.97 0.78
C THR A 111 -21.11 2.65 -0.65
N VAL A 112 -22.20 1.93 -0.82
CA VAL A 112 -22.75 1.64 -2.16
C VAL A 112 -23.13 2.94 -2.89
N GLU A 113 -23.76 3.85 -2.16
CA GLU A 113 -24.22 5.16 -2.66
C GLU A 113 -23.04 6.07 -2.99
N GLU A 114 -22.03 6.13 -2.11
CA GLU A 114 -20.80 6.89 -2.35
C GLU A 114 -20.04 6.35 -3.56
N GLN A 115 -19.96 5.01 -3.71
CA GLN A 115 -19.34 4.38 -4.86
C GLN A 115 -20.07 4.70 -6.17
N ALA A 116 -21.42 4.66 -6.16
CA ALA A 116 -22.22 5.01 -7.32
C ALA A 116 -22.04 6.48 -7.71
N THR A 117 -22.12 7.39 -6.74
CA THR A 117 -21.89 8.84 -6.94
C THR A 117 -20.47 9.10 -7.46
N PHE A 118 -19.46 8.46 -6.86
CA PHE A 118 -18.07 8.58 -7.32
C PHE A 118 -17.89 8.13 -8.76
N LEU A 119 -18.43 6.97 -9.12
CA LEU A 119 -18.30 6.43 -10.48
C LEU A 119 -19.02 7.32 -11.49
N GLU A 120 -20.19 7.87 -11.14
CA GLU A 120 -20.91 8.80 -12.02
C GLU A 120 -20.10 10.07 -12.26
N THR A 121 -19.59 10.69 -11.19
CA THR A 121 -18.74 11.88 -11.26
C THR A 121 -17.45 11.61 -12.05
N ALA A 122 -16.87 10.43 -11.87
CA ALA A 122 -15.61 10.05 -12.51
C ALA A 122 -15.75 9.67 -13.99
N LYS A 123 -16.95 9.46 -14.53
CA LYS A 123 -17.15 9.01 -15.94
C LYS A 123 -16.43 9.87 -16.97
N ARG A 124 -16.35 11.18 -16.74
CA ARG A 124 -15.66 12.13 -17.64
C ARG A 124 -14.15 12.26 -17.36
N SER A 125 -13.66 11.58 -16.34
CA SER A 125 -12.26 11.61 -15.95
C SER A 125 -11.44 10.74 -16.88
N HIS A 126 -10.26 11.24 -17.29
CA HIS A 126 -9.25 10.44 -17.99
C HIS A 126 -8.70 9.27 -17.16
N ASN A 127 -8.91 9.27 -15.85
CA ASN A 127 -8.52 8.18 -14.94
C ASN A 127 -9.70 7.24 -14.61
N TYR A 128 -10.86 7.38 -15.26
CA TYR A 128 -12.04 6.55 -14.96
C TYR A 128 -11.74 5.05 -15.03
N ARG A 129 -11.05 4.63 -16.10
CA ARG A 129 -10.71 3.22 -16.33
C ARG A 129 -9.83 2.65 -15.21
N GLN A 130 -8.88 3.44 -14.69
CA GLN A 130 -8.01 3.07 -13.59
C GLN A 130 -8.79 2.91 -12.28
N TYR A 131 -9.71 3.83 -12.00
CA TYR A 131 -10.55 3.75 -10.79
C TYR A 131 -11.45 2.52 -10.82
N VAL A 132 -12.11 2.27 -11.96
CA VAL A 132 -12.95 1.09 -12.13
C VAL A 132 -12.11 -0.19 -12.00
N LEU A 133 -10.94 -0.27 -12.64
CA LEU A 133 -10.09 -1.45 -12.53
C LEU A 133 -9.68 -1.74 -11.08
N LEU A 134 -9.38 -0.71 -10.28
CA LEU A 134 -9.06 -0.91 -8.86
C LEU A 134 -10.26 -1.43 -8.07
N LEU A 135 -11.47 -0.94 -8.36
CA LEU A 135 -12.71 -1.43 -7.75
C LEU A 135 -13.09 -2.85 -8.16
N GLU A 136 -12.65 -3.31 -9.34
CA GLU A 136 -12.95 -4.66 -9.86
C GLU A 136 -11.87 -5.70 -9.52
N THR A 137 -10.65 -5.28 -9.18
CA THR A 137 -9.50 -6.20 -9.00
C THR A 137 -8.85 -6.11 -7.63
N GLY A 138 -9.08 -5.03 -6.89
CA GLY A 138 -8.41 -4.77 -5.63
C GLY A 138 -6.88 -4.62 -5.74
N LEU A 139 -6.34 -4.25 -6.90
CA LEU A 139 -4.92 -3.96 -7.07
C LEU A 139 -4.46 -2.83 -6.15
N ARG A 140 -3.18 -2.84 -5.76
CA ARG A 140 -2.55 -1.65 -5.17
C ARG A 140 -2.25 -0.64 -6.27
N THR A 141 -2.24 0.65 -5.94
CA THR A 141 -1.98 1.71 -6.94
C THR A 141 -0.66 1.48 -7.69
N SER A 142 0.42 1.09 -6.99
CA SER A 142 1.71 0.79 -7.63
C SER A 142 1.70 -0.48 -8.49
N GLU A 143 0.84 -1.45 -8.19
CA GLU A 143 0.61 -2.64 -9.02
C GLU A 143 -0.14 -2.26 -10.31
N MET A 144 -1.14 -1.39 -10.20
CA MET A 144 -1.88 -0.85 -11.36
C MET A 144 -0.98 0.02 -12.25
N ILE A 145 -0.17 0.92 -11.66
CA ILE A 145 0.73 1.78 -12.44
C ILE A 145 1.77 0.92 -13.18
N GLY A 146 2.29 -0.13 -12.55
CA GLY A 146 3.27 -1.06 -13.11
C GLY A 146 2.67 -2.19 -13.96
N LEU A 147 1.37 -2.13 -14.27
CA LEU A 147 0.71 -3.14 -15.08
C LEU A 147 1.14 -3.01 -16.54
N THR A 148 1.60 -4.10 -17.12
CA THR A 148 2.04 -4.20 -18.51
C THR A 148 1.20 -5.22 -19.26
N TRP A 149 1.20 -5.18 -20.59
CA TRP A 149 0.37 -6.05 -21.42
C TRP A 149 0.67 -7.54 -21.24
N ASP A 150 1.91 -7.92 -20.93
CA ASP A 150 2.33 -9.29 -20.64
C ASP A 150 1.72 -9.88 -19.36
N SER A 151 1.16 -9.02 -18.51
CA SER A 151 0.49 -9.42 -17.27
C SER A 151 -0.94 -9.92 -17.49
N ILE A 152 -1.48 -9.81 -18.71
CA ILE A 152 -2.88 -10.12 -19.03
C ILE A 152 -2.93 -11.38 -19.90
N ASP A 153 -3.58 -12.43 -19.39
CA ASP A 153 -3.93 -13.62 -20.17
C ASP A 153 -5.36 -13.43 -20.73
N TRP A 154 -5.43 -13.02 -21.99
CA TRP A 154 -6.69 -12.74 -22.68
C TRP A 154 -7.58 -13.99 -22.87
N LYS A 155 -6.97 -15.19 -22.97
CA LYS A 155 -7.71 -16.45 -23.14
C LYS A 155 -8.31 -16.95 -21.83
N LYS A 156 -7.57 -16.78 -20.73
CA LYS A 156 -8.02 -17.21 -19.39
C LYS A 156 -8.79 -16.13 -18.65
N HIS A 157 -8.89 -14.92 -19.20
CA HIS A 157 -9.47 -13.75 -18.53
C HIS A 157 -8.83 -13.52 -17.14
N THR A 158 -7.50 -13.50 -17.09
CA THR A 158 -6.79 -13.31 -15.83
C THR A 158 -5.71 -12.23 -15.93
N LEU A 159 -5.41 -11.62 -14.79
CA LEU A 159 -4.36 -10.63 -14.62
C LEU A 159 -3.37 -11.13 -13.56
N THR A 160 -2.07 -11.14 -13.90
CA THR A 160 -0.99 -11.57 -13.00
C THR A 160 -0.23 -10.39 -12.44
N VAL A 161 -0.17 -10.29 -11.12
CA VAL A 161 0.62 -9.28 -10.40
C VAL A 161 2.00 -9.84 -10.13
N SER A 162 3.02 -9.34 -10.82
CA SER A 162 4.42 -9.77 -10.68
C SER A 162 5.40 -8.61 -10.46
N LYS A 163 4.96 -7.36 -10.65
CA LYS A 163 5.79 -6.16 -10.59
C LYS A 163 5.01 -4.96 -10.11
N THR A 164 5.72 -3.93 -9.72
CA THR A 164 5.18 -2.63 -9.29
C THR A 164 5.99 -1.52 -9.91
N LEU A 165 5.38 -0.35 -10.11
CA LEU A 165 6.04 0.86 -10.55
C LEU A 165 5.66 2.01 -9.63
N GLU A 166 6.66 2.78 -9.19
CA GLU A 166 6.45 3.95 -8.34
C GLU A 166 7.37 5.10 -8.74
N TYR A 167 6.88 6.32 -8.60
CA TYR A 167 7.70 7.51 -8.78
C TYR A 167 8.35 7.92 -7.47
N ARG A 168 9.66 8.15 -7.49
CA ARG A 168 10.47 8.57 -6.35
C ARG A 168 10.64 10.08 -6.37
N HIS A 169 9.76 10.81 -5.70
CA HIS A 169 9.78 12.26 -5.69
C HIS A 169 11.12 12.87 -5.24
N GLY A 170 11.80 12.26 -4.26
CA GLY A 170 13.10 12.75 -3.78
C GLY A 170 14.27 12.51 -4.73
N GLU A 171 14.13 11.59 -5.68
CA GLU A 171 15.14 11.22 -6.66
C GLU A 171 14.76 11.66 -8.07
N GLY A 172 13.51 12.05 -8.29
CA GLY A 172 13.00 12.48 -9.60
C GLY A 172 12.85 11.34 -10.62
N ILE A 173 12.88 10.08 -10.21
CA ILE A 173 12.92 8.90 -11.09
C ILE A 173 11.76 7.93 -10.88
N TRP A 174 11.46 7.17 -11.93
CA TRP A 174 10.61 5.98 -11.85
C TRP A 174 11.43 4.77 -11.40
N ARG A 175 10.84 3.94 -10.57
CA ARG A 175 11.45 2.72 -10.08
C ARG A 175 10.51 1.54 -10.23
N ALA A 176 10.91 0.54 -10.98
CA ALA A 176 10.30 -0.77 -11.00
C ALA A 176 10.74 -1.58 -9.76
N GLY A 177 9.90 -2.49 -9.32
CA GLY A 177 10.23 -3.39 -8.21
C GLY A 177 9.33 -4.61 -8.14
N PRO A 178 9.74 -5.62 -7.37
CA PRO A 178 8.90 -6.77 -7.10
C PRO A 178 7.75 -6.36 -6.17
N PRO A 179 6.65 -7.12 -6.15
CA PRO A 179 5.61 -6.98 -5.14
C PRO A 179 6.19 -7.06 -3.71
N LYS A 180 5.54 -6.37 -2.77
CA LYS A 180 6.06 -6.17 -1.40
C LYS A 180 6.40 -7.47 -0.64
N THR A 181 5.65 -8.54 -0.88
CA THR A 181 5.81 -9.86 -0.23
C THR A 181 5.67 -10.97 -1.26
N LYS A 182 6.15 -12.19 -0.94
CA LYS A 182 5.95 -13.37 -1.79
C LYS A 182 4.46 -13.66 -2.05
N SER A 183 3.58 -13.44 -1.08
CA SER A 183 2.12 -13.60 -1.22
C SER A 183 1.45 -12.54 -2.10
N SER A 184 2.14 -11.44 -2.38
CA SER A 184 1.61 -10.39 -3.27
C SER A 184 1.68 -10.78 -4.74
N TYR A 185 2.51 -11.76 -5.11
CA TYR A 185 2.46 -12.37 -6.45
C TYR A 185 1.20 -13.22 -6.56
N ARG A 186 0.34 -12.90 -7.48
CA ARG A 186 -0.95 -13.56 -7.62
C ARG A 186 -1.52 -13.39 -9.00
N THR A 187 -2.40 -14.31 -9.39
CA THR A 187 -3.24 -14.20 -10.58
C THR A 187 -4.67 -13.95 -10.14
N ILE A 188 -5.30 -12.94 -10.71
CA ILE A 188 -6.65 -12.47 -10.38
C ILE A 188 -7.55 -12.78 -11.59
N PRO A 189 -8.63 -13.54 -11.44
CA PRO A 189 -9.68 -13.62 -12.44
C PRO A 189 -10.30 -12.24 -12.67
N LEU A 190 -10.51 -11.89 -13.93
CA LEU A 190 -11.11 -10.61 -14.29
C LEU A 190 -12.62 -10.73 -14.37
N THR A 191 -13.32 -9.74 -13.83
CA THR A 191 -14.73 -9.52 -14.15
C THR A 191 -14.86 -9.10 -15.61
N ASN A 192 -16.03 -9.29 -16.23
CA ASN A 192 -16.28 -8.84 -17.60
C ASN A 192 -15.96 -7.35 -17.76
N ARG A 193 -16.36 -6.54 -16.79
CA ARG A 193 -16.11 -5.09 -16.81
C ARG A 193 -14.62 -4.75 -16.77
N ALA A 194 -13.82 -5.43 -15.93
CA ALA A 194 -12.38 -5.24 -15.91
C ALA A 194 -11.72 -5.69 -17.22
N TYR A 195 -12.18 -6.80 -17.78
CA TYR A 195 -11.70 -7.29 -19.05
C TYR A 195 -11.98 -6.32 -20.21
N ASP A 196 -13.21 -5.80 -20.32
CA ASP A 196 -13.63 -4.87 -21.37
C ASP A 196 -12.83 -3.55 -21.29
N ILE A 197 -12.57 -3.04 -20.06
CA ILE A 197 -11.71 -1.88 -19.84
C ILE A 197 -10.29 -2.13 -20.37
N LEU A 198 -9.71 -3.26 -20.01
CA LEU A 198 -8.34 -3.59 -20.43
C LEU A 198 -8.28 -3.79 -21.94
N LYS A 199 -9.30 -4.43 -22.54
CA LYS A 199 -9.41 -4.63 -24.00
C LYS A 199 -9.52 -3.29 -24.73
N SER A 200 -10.39 -2.38 -24.28
CA SER A 200 -10.49 -1.02 -24.84
C SER A 200 -9.15 -0.26 -24.75
N CYS A 201 -8.45 -0.34 -23.60
CA CYS A 201 -7.12 0.25 -23.47
C CYS A 201 -6.09 -0.39 -24.43
N TYR A 202 -6.19 -1.69 -24.70
CA TYR A 202 -5.31 -2.39 -25.63
C TYR A 202 -5.56 -1.97 -27.07
N GLU A 203 -6.81 -1.84 -27.48
CA GLU A 203 -7.20 -1.38 -28.80
C GLU A 203 -6.76 0.06 -29.06
N GLU A 204 -6.85 0.93 -28.06
CA GLU A 204 -6.44 2.34 -28.13
C GLU A 204 -4.92 2.56 -27.97
N ARG A 205 -4.11 1.54 -27.68
CA ARG A 205 -2.69 1.71 -27.35
C ARG A 205 -1.86 2.38 -28.47
N HIS A 206 -2.28 2.26 -29.72
CA HIS A 206 -1.61 2.86 -30.87
C HIS A 206 -1.81 4.38 -30.99
N THR A 207 -2.82 4.93 -30.30
CA THR A 207 -3.12 6.37 -30.32
C THR A 207 -2.37 7.14 -29.23
N ARG A 208 -1.53 6.46 -28.44
CA ARG A 208 -0.80 7.07 -27.32
C ARG A 208 0.25 8.02 -27.84
N LYS A 209 0.41 9.14 -27.11
CA LYS A 209 1.53 10.03 -27.32
C LYS A 209 2.82 9.31 -26.94
N GLU A 210 3.80 9.34 -27.82
CA GLU A 210 5.15 8.88 -27.50
C GLU A 210 5.91 9.92 -26.67
N SER A 211 6.71 9.45 -25.71
CA SER A 211 7.64 10.27 -24.95
C SER A 211 8.96 9.53 -24.79
N GLU A 212 10.04 10.26 -24.59
CA GLU A 212 11.36 9.68 -24.35
C GLU A 212 11.37 8.74 -23.13
N LEU A 213 10.55 9.04 -22.11
CA LEU A 213 10.39 8.19 -20.94
C LEU A 213 9.91 6.78 -21.29
N LEU A 214 9.06 6.63 -22.32
CA LEU A 214 8.53 5.30 -22.72
C LEU A 214 9.60 4.40 -23.33
N SER A 215 10.74 4.93 -23.78
CA SER A 215 11.86 4.13 -24.27
C SER A 215 12.68 3.49 -23.15
N GLN A 216 12.46 3.90 -21.90
CA GLN A 216 13.21 3.38 -20.76
C GLN A 216 12.84 1.93 -20.43
N ILE A 217 13.86 1.17 -20.07
CA ILE A 217 13.74 -0.18 -19.50
C ILE A 217 14.26 -0.11 -18.07
N LEU A 218 13.39 -0.45 -17.12
CA LEU A 218 13.69 -0.43 -15.69
C LEU A 218 14.00 -1.83 -15.20
N GLU A 219 15.14 -1.98 -14.57
CA GLU A 219 15.58 -3.24 -13.99
C GLU A 219 15.05 -3.41 -12.56
N TYR A 220 14.69 -4.63 -12.18
CA TYR A 220 14.37 -4.99 -10.80
C TYR A 220 14.66 -6.48 -10.53
N VAL A 221 14.89 -6.84 -9.27
CA VAL A 221 15.12 -8.23 -8.88
C VAL A 221 13.81 -8.88 -8.44
N ASP A 222 13.42 -9.99 -9.05
CA ASP A 222 12.24 -10.78 -8.64
C ASP A 222 12.50 -11.40 -7.26
N ARG A 223 11.60 -11.12 -6.31
CA ARG A 223 11.74 -11.57 -4.92
C ARG A 223 11.60 -13.09 -4.74
N ARG A 224 10.97 -13.78 -5.69
CA ARG A 224 10.76 -15.23 -5.61
C ARG A 224 11.94 -16.02 -6.14
N THR A 225 12.52 -15.57 -7.26
CA THR A 225 13.57 -16.29 -7.98
C THR A 225 14.95 -15.70 -7.73
N GLY A 226 15.06 -14.45 -7.29
CA GLY A 226 16.32 -13.72 -7.19
C GLY A 226 16.86 -13.24 -8.54
N GLU A 227 16.15 -13.53 -9.65
CA GLU A 227 16.56 -13.16 -10.99
C GLU A 227 16.31 -11.68 -11.27
N THR A 228 17.16 -11.10 -12.07
CA THR A 228 16.94 -9.78 -12.66
C THR A 228 15.82 -9.85 -13.69
N LYS A 229 14.85 -8.97 -13.57
CA LYS A 229 13.72 -8.78 -14.48
C LYS A 229 13.70 -7.33 -14.97
N TYR A 230 13.01 -7.14 -16.08
CA TYR A 230 12.91 -5.84 -16.74
C TYR A 230 11.46 -5.42 -16.90
N LEU A 231 11.20 -4.12 -16.73
CA LEU A 231 9.94 -3.48 -17.06
C LEU A 231 10.20 -2.49 -18.19
N CYS A 232 9.65 -2.75 -19.36
CA CYS A 232 9.65 -1.81 -20.46
C CYS A 232 8.51 -0.80 -20.24
N MET A 233 8.83 0.49 -20.15
CA MET A 233 7.84 1.54 -19.89
C MET A 233 6.81 1.65 -21.02
N ARG A 234 7.18 1.28 -22.26
CA ARG A 234 6.28 1.26 -23.43
C ARG A 234 5.15 0.25 -23.28
N ASP A 235 5.38 -0.83 -22.53
CA ASP A 235 4.40 -1.90 -22.35
C ASP A 235 3.37 -1.62 -21.25
N LEU A 236 3.45 -0.48 -20.57
CA LEU A 236 2.50 -0.09 -19.53
C LEU A 236 1.08 0.01 -20.08
N VAL A 237 0.12 -0.52 -19.33
CA VAL A 237 -1.30 -0.45 -19.67
C VAL A 237 -1.83 0.98 -19.56
N PHE A 238 -1.46 1.71 -18.50
CA PHE A 238 -1.96 3.06 -18.23
C PHE A 238 -0.89 4.11 -18.40
N ILE A 239 -1.11 4.98 -19.36
CA ILE A 239 -0.26 6.14 -19.69
C ILE A 239 -1.16 7.36 -19.81
N ASN A 240 -0.71 8.49 -19.30
CA ASN A 240 -1.41 9.75 -19.48
C ASN A 240 -1.36 10.17 -20.96
N TYR A 241 -2.52 10.28 -21.58
CA TYR A 241 -2.65 10.56 -23.01
C TYR A 241 -2.05 11.93 -23.43
N ARG A 242 -1.96 12.89 -22.50
CA ARG A 242 -1.40 14.23 -22.77
C ARG A 242 0.12 14.25 -22.73
N THR A 243 0.72 13.55 -21.76
CA THR A 243 2.17 13.60 -21.53
C THR A 243 2.91 12.41 -22.13
N GLY A 244 2.22 11.32 -22.46
CA GLY A 244 2.85 10.06 -22.83
C GLY A 244 3.62 9.40 -21.68
N GLU A 245 3.30 9.70 -20.42
CA GLU A 245 3.98 9.20 -19.23
C GLU A 245 3.00 8.54 -18.27
N PRO A 246 3.44 7.58 -17.44
CA PRO A 246 2.59 7.06 -16.38
C PRO A 246 2.28 8.15 -15.35
N ALA A 247 1.06 8.15 -14.83
CA ALA A 247 0.68 9.09 -13.78
C ALA A 247 1.27 8.68 -12.42
N LYS A 248 1.78 9.67 -11.68
CA LYS A 248 2.34 9.46 -10.32
C LYS A 248 1.22 9.17 -9.32
N ASN A 249 1.52 8.42 -8.26
CA ASN A 249 0.54 8.14 -7.18
C ASN A 249 -0.12 9.41 -6.65
N SER A 250 0.67 10.44 -6.36
CA SER A 250 0.18 11.73 -5.86
C SER A 250 -0.75 12.44 -6.84
N SER A 251 -0.53 12.28 -8.14
CA SER A 251 -1.41 12.85 -9.18
C SER A 251 -2.78 12.19 -9.17
N TYR A 252 -2.83 10.87 -8.96
CA TYR A 252 -4.11 10.15 -8.81
C TYR A 252 -4.87 10.63 -7.59
N ASP A 253 -4.23 10.73 -6.41
CA ASP A 253 -4.90 11.19 -5.19
C ASP A 253 -5.39 12.65 -5.32
N THR A 254 -4.58 13.54 -5.91
CA THR A 254 -4.97 14.94 -6.15
C THR A 254 -6.19 15.03 -7.06
N HIS A 255 -6.22 14.25 -8.14
CA HIS A 255 -7.35 14.23 -9.06
C HIS A 255 -8.60 13.63 -8.42
N LEU A 256 -8.42 12.57 -7.65
CA LEU A 256 -9.50 11.90 -6.92
C LEU A 256 -10.15 12.84 -5.89
N TYR A 257 -9.36 13.66 -5.19
CA TYR A 257 -9.91 14.66 -4.26
C TYR A 257 -10.82 15.68 -4.97
N LYS A 258 -10.46 16.12 -6.18
CA LYS A 258 -11.32 16.99 -6.98
C LYS A 258 -12.66 16.30 -7.33
N LEU A 259 -12.62 15.05 -7.75
CA LEU A 259 -13.83 14.27 -8.02
C LEU A 259 -14.70 14.07 -6.77
N CYS A 260 -14.07 13.89 -5.60
CA CYS A 260 -14.82 13.82 -4.34
C CYS A 260 -15.53 15.13 -4.02
N ASP A 261 -14.85 16.26 -4.23
CA ASP A 261 -15.43 17.60 -3.99
C ASP A 261 -16.59 17.87 -4.97
N GLU A 262 -16.43 17.52 -6.26
CA GLU A 262 -17.48 17.62 -7.29
C GLU A 262 -18.69 16.74 -6.95
N GLY A 263 -18.46 15.50 -6.53
CA GLY A 263 -19.51 14.55 -6.13
C GLY A 263 -20.07 14.79 -4.73
N LYS A 264 -19.55 15.79 -3.98
CA LYS A 264 -19.92 16.08 -2.59
C LYS A 264 -19.79 14.87 -1.65
N ILE A 265 -18.79 14.00 -1.90
CA ILE A 265 -18.48 12.87 -1.07
C ILE A 265 -17.19 13.14 -0.27
N LYS A 266 -17.06 12.49 0.89
CA LYS A 266 -15.87 12.64 1.74
C LYS A 266 -14.61 12.25 0.95
N ARG A 267 -13.55 13.07 1.02
CA ARG A 267 -12.27 12.77 0.34
C ARG A 267 -11.68 11.45 0.83
N PHE A 268 -11.23 10.65 -0.11
CA PHE A 268 -10.55 9.38 0.13
C PHE A 268 -9.32 9.24 -0.81
N CYS A 269 -8.37 8.37 -0.49
CA CYS A 269 -7.20 8.12 -1.32
C CYS A 269 -7.39 6.88 -2.21
N MET A 270 -6.52 6.70 -3.20
CA MET A 270 -6.56 5.55 -4.12
C MET A 270 -6.64 4.19 -3.41
N HIS A 271 -6.01 4.07 -2.23
CA HIS A 271 -6.04 2.82 -1.47
C HIS A 271 -7.43 2.45 -0.94
N ALA A 272 -8.31 3.44 -0.76
CA ALA A 272 -9.70 3.20 -0.36
C ALA A 272 -10.51 2.45 -1.42
N LEU A 273 -10.19 2.58 -2.71
CA LEU A 273 -10.83 1.80 -3.78
C LEU A 273 -10.58 0.29 -3.60
N ARG A 274 -9.35 -0.07 -3.22
CA ARG A 274 -9.02 -1.46 -2.87
C ARG A 274 -9.74 -1.91 -1.60
N HIS A 275 -9.92 -1.05 -0.61
CA HIS A 275 -10.71 -1.36 0.58
C HIS A 275 -12.17 -1.56 0.22
N THR A 276 -12.72 -0.73 -0.66
CA THR A 276 -14.09 -0.87 -1.18
C THR A 276 -14.28 -2.20 -1.90
N TYR A 277 -13.36 -2.58 -2.81
CA TYR A 277 -13.37 -3.91 -3.44
C TYR A 277 -13.43 -5.03 -2.40
N ALA A 278 -12.57 -4.96 -1.39
CA ALA A 278 -12.49 -6.01 -0.37
C ALA A 278 -13.77 -6.10 0.48
N THR A 279 -14.35 -4.96 0.85
CA THR A 279 -15.63 -4.89 1.58
C THR A 279 -16.76 -5.46 0.74
N ARG A 280 -16.89 -5.03 -0.54
CA ARG A 280 -17.91 -5.57 -1.46
C ARG A 280 -17.79 -7.08 -1.68
N ALA A 281 -16.55 -7.59 -1.79
CA ALA A 281 -16.30 -9.02 -1.92
C ALA A 281 -16.80 -9.81 -0.70
N ILE A 282 -16.53 -9.33 0.53
CA ILE A 282 -17.05 -9.97 1.74
C ILE A 282 -18.58 -9.90 1.80
N GLU A 283 -19.16 -8.73 1.52
CA GLU A 283 -20.62 -8.54 1.49
C GLU A 283 -21.31 -9.43 0.44
N SER A 284 -20.60 -9.73 -0.66
CA SER A 284 -21.06 -10.66 -1.70
C SER A 284 -20.79 -12.13 -1.37
N GLY A 285 -20.33 -12.46 -0.16
CA GLY A 285 -20.13 -13.84 0.30
C GLY A 285 -18.79 -14.46 -0.11
N VAL A 286 -17.83 -13.69 -0.63
CA VAL A 286 -16.49 -14.21 -0.93
C VAL A 286 -15.80 -14.59 0.38
N MET A 287 -15.39 -15.85 0.49
CA MET A 287 -14.73 -16.36 1.68
C MET A 287 -13.46 -15.56 2.00
N PRO A 288 -13.21 -15.19 3.28
CA PRO A 288 -12.03 -14.40 3.67
C PRO A 288 -10.69 -14.97 3.20
N LYS A 289 -10.57 -16.30 3.11
CA LYS A 289 -9.36 -16.97 2.63
C LYS A 289 -9.15 -16.79 1.13
N VAL A 290 -10.22 -16.77 0.35
CA VAL A 290 -10.20 -16.47 -1.08
C VAL A 290 -9.83 -15.00 -1.28
N LEU A 291 -10.48 -14.09 -0.54
CA LEU A 291 -10.16 -12.66 -0.58
C LEU A 291 -8.70 -12.37 -0.18
N GLN A 292 -8.17 -13.08 0.83
CA GLN A 292 -6.74 -12.99 1.20
C GLN A 292 -5.83 -13.25 -0.01
N LYS A 293 -6.13 -14.30 -0.80
CA LYS A 293 -5.37 -14.66 -2.00
C LYS A 293 -5.53 -13.60 -3.09
N LEU A 294 -6.77 -13.15 -3.37
CA LEU A 294 -7.06 -12.12 -4.37
C LEU A 294 -6.34 -10.80 -4.06
N LEU A 295 -6.31 -10.40 -2.80
CA LEU A 295 -5.61 -9.20 -2.36
C LEU A 295 -4.09 -9.38 -2.21
N GLY A 296 -3.59 -10.60 -2.08
CA GLY A 296 -2.18 -10.87 -1.83
C GLY A 296 -1.74 -10.39 -0.43
N HIS A 297 -2.57 -10.63 0.60
CA HIS A 297 -2.20 -10.38 1.99
C HIS A 297 -1.35 -11.52 2.53
N SER A 298 -0.24 -11.19 3.19
CA SER A 298 0.65 -12.19 3.81
C SER A 298 0.03 -12.91 5.00
N SER A 299 -0.96 -12.29 5.65
CA SER A 299 -1.67 -12.86 6.81
C SER A 299 -3.18 -12.73 6.63
N ILE A 300 -3.91 -13.80 6.94
CA ILE A 300 -5.37 -13.81 6.99
C ILE A 300 -5.90 -12.80 8.03
N LYS A 301 -5.15 -12.60 9.12
CA LYS A 301 -5.48 -11.60 10.15
C LYS A 301 -5.68 -10.21 9.55
N THR A 302 -4.86 -9.83 8.57
CA THR A 302 -5.00 -8.54 7.87
C THR A 302 -6.35 -8.42 7.15
N THR A 303 -6.87 -9.50 6.58
CA THR A 303 -8.16 -9.53 5.90
C THR A 303 -9.29 -9.54 6.92
N MET A 304 -9.19 -10.37 7.95
CA MET A 304 -10.20 -10.49 9.00
C MET A 304 -10.37 -9.18 9.78
N ASP A 305 -9.27 -8.63 10.31
CA ASP A 305 -9.28 -7.41 11.15
C ASP A 305 -9.78 -6.15 10.40
N ARG A 306 -9.76 -6.17 9.06
CA ARG A 306 -10.12 -4.99 8.25
C ARG A 306 -11.49 -5.08 7.61
N TYR A 307 -11.93 -6.26 7.21
CA TYR A 307 -13.08 -6.40 6.31
C TYR A 307 -14.17 -7.33 6.86
N VAL A 308 -13.86 -8.17 7.83
CA VAL A 308 -14.88 -9.08 8.40
C VAL A 308 -15.44 -8.46 9.66
N HIS A 309 -16.53 -7.73 9.50
CA HIS A 309 -17.36 -7.25 10.59
C HIS A 309 -18.61 -8.13 10.65
N VAL A 310 -18.75 -8.88 11.74
CA VAL A 310 -19.93 -9.72 11.95
C VAL A 310 -21.06 -8.80 12.41
N THR A 311 -22.10 -8.65 11.58
CA THR A 311 -23.33 -7.93 11.93
C THR A 311 -24.46 -8.93 12.18
N ASP A 312 -25.49 -8.54 12.94
CA ASP A 312 -26.67 -9.39 13.17
C ASP A 312 -27.34 -9.80 11.86
N ALA A 313 -27.35 -8.92 10.87
CA ALA A 313 -27.85 -9.21 9.53
C ALA A 313 -27.00 -10.29 8.83
N SER A 314 -25.68 -10.25 8.97
CA SER A 314 -24.78 -11.25 8.37
C SER A 314 -24.94 -12.62 9.04
N LEU A 315 -25.17 -12.66 10.36
CA LEU A 315 -25.46 -13.90 11.07
C LEU A 315 -26.78 -14.52 10.58
N SER A 316 -27.85 -13.72 10.51
CA SER A 316 -29.17 -14.19 10.04
C SER A 316 -29.11 -14.71 8.60
N ASN A 317 -28.38 -14.01 7.70
CA ASN A 317 -28.23 -14.46 6.32
C ASN A 317 -27.39 -15.75 6.21
N ALA A 318 -26.34 -15.89 7.00
CA ALA A 318 -25.53 -17.11 7.03
C ALA A 318 -26.36 -18.34 7.47
N ILE A 319 -27.24 -18.19 8.48
CA ILE A 319 -28.11 -19.27 8.90
C ILE A 319 -29.15 -19.62 7.83
N LYS A 320 -29.76 -18.63 7.17
CA LYS A 320 -30.69 -18.88 6.06
C LYS A 320 -30.02 -19.63 4.90
N GLN A 321 -28.79 -19.26 4.55
CA GLN A 321 -28.02 -19.98 3.52
C GLN A 321 -27.67 -21.40 3.96
N PHE A 322 -27.33 -21.61 5.24
CA PHE A 322 -27.07 -22.92 5.79
C PHE A 322 -28.31 -23.80 5.68
N GLU A 323 -29.48 -23.29 6.10
CA GLU A 323 -30.77 -24.00 5.97
C GLU A 323 -31.11 -24.39 4.54
N GLN A 324 -30.89 -23.44 3.57
CA GLN A 324 -31.13 -23.71 2.13
C GLN A 324 -30.22 -24.77 1.56
N ASN A 325 -28.98 -24.87 2.05
CA ASN A 325 -27.96 -25.80 1.56
C ASN A 325 -27.96 -27.14 2.33
N THR A 326 -28.69 -27.24 3.44
CA THR A 326 -28.76 -28.44 4.23
C THR A 326 -30.10 -29.15 3.90
N VAL A 327 -30.05 -30.06 2.94
CA VAL A 327 -31.18 -30.96 2.68
C VAL A 327 -31.21 -31.94 3.84
N LEU A 328 -32.04 -31.68 4.86
CA LEU A 328 -32.43 -32.69 5.81
C LEU A 328 -33.35 -33.65 5.05
N ALA A 329 -32.89 -34.87 4.84
CA ALA A 329 -33.77 -35.94 4.35
C ALA A 329 -34.93 -36.07 5.34
N SER A 330 -36.12 -35.74 4.88
CA SER A 330 -37.39 -36.01 5.55
C SER A 330 -37.72 -37.48 5.47
#